data_50bf4dfba90dd9af6e3f974240977f6a
#
_entry.id   50bf4dfba90dd9af6e3f974240977f6a
#
_cell.length_a   1.000
_cell.length_b   1.000
_cell.length_c   1.000
_cell.angle_alpha   90.00
_cell.angle_beta   90.00
_cell.angle_gamma   90.00
#
_symmetry.space_group_name_H-M   'P 1'
#
loop_
_entity.id
_entity.type
_entity.pdbx_description
1 polymer ?
#
loop_
_entity_poly.entity_id
_entity_poly.type
_entity_poly.pdbx_seq_one_letter_code
_entity_poly.pdbx_strand_id
1 'polypeptide(L)'
;LLTLFSLGLIIYIVFNASHFDFLTEDAQIATGAFLALGILFIGFIYHQHSFAAPFFYLVIELELIVNLVLSLGNLAYQKNSDYQNFTTNVSQAVQYANQHDSGFYRTEKTFYRSDDDPFSAGYYGLSNFNSISDQKVLNLINNLGFLNNSNSYTNFGGTTLTDDLLGIKYYLLPNDEITTIKSGKQMKYDNSNHRVDASDYHLQKHFAQLYLVKNNAALPLLFLTSQKTQKINFNSLDITGNQTKFLQAVTGSKVQPFKQINWPKAKLINVTSMKNDQLQYNRKNNKQIARIIFNFKPQTDDSYYIEMPGEIDDNAISMTVNGANINLAVRDQNARLINLGSHQRGQRLQVTFELKKDKLDLSGIHFWRLNTQKLEQIIHRFKQKQPNFKQTSALIIKSNHFTTKKMMTLASTIPNNINWLVLDNGKIINKNKTLFMNA
;
A
#
# COMPACT_ATOMS: atom_id res chain seq x y z
N LEU A 1 25.42 -14.76 -46.45
CA LEU A 1 25.80 -14.37 -45.08
C LEU A 1 24.57 -13.96 -44.26
N LEU A 2 23.72 -13.05 -44.77
CA LEU A 2 22.49 -12.60 -44.07
C LEU A 2 21.52 -13.75 -43.80
N THR A 3 21.30 -14.66 -44.76
CA THR A 3 20.44 -15.83 -44.56
C THR A 3 20.96 -16.78 -43.47
N LEU A 4 22.28 -17.01 -43.42
CA LEU A 4 22.89 -17.82 -42.38
C LEU A 4 22.77 -17.15 -41.00
N PHE A 5 22.92 -15.82 -40.94
CA PHE A 5 22.73 -15.05 -39.74
C PHE A 5 21.28 -15.13 -39.24
N SER A 6 20.30 -14.93 -40.11
CA SER A 6 18.87 -15.02 -39.78
C SER A 6 18.50 -16.43 -39.30
N LEU A 7 19.02 -17.48 -39.93
CA LEU A 7 18.80 -18.85 -39.50
C LEU A 7 19.42 -19.12 -38.11
N GLY A 8 20.64 -18.64 -37.90
CA GLY A 8 21.31 -18.74 -36.59
C GLY A 8 20.54 -18.01 -35.51
N LEU A 9 19.96 -16.86 -35.78
CA LEU A 9 19.13 -16.09 -34.86
C LEU A 9 17.82 -16.82 -34.51
N ILE A 10 17.16 -17.42 -35.51
CA ILE A 10 15.95 -18.24 -35.25
C ILE A 10 16.28 -19.40 -34.34
N ILE A 11 17.36 -20.13 -34.64
CA ILE A 11 17.81 -21.25 -33.81
C ILE A 11 18.12 -20.77 -32.38
N TYR A 12 18.84 -19.66 -32.23
CA TYR A 12 19.16 -19.10 -30.93
C TYR A 12 17.91 -18.75 -30.13
N ILE A 13 16.92 -18.08 -30.72
CA ILE A 13 15.65 -17.70 -30.06
C ILE A 13 14.89 -18.96 -29.62
N VAL A 14 14.76 -19.97 -30.48
CA VAL A 14 14.04 -21.21 -30.15
C VAL A 14 14.69 -21.96 -28.99
N PHE A 15 16.02 -22.06 -28.95
CA PHE A 15 16.72 -22.80 -27.90
C PHE A 15 16.91 -22.02 -26.60
N ASN A 16 16.84 -20.70 -26.63
CA ASN A 16 17.04 -19.85 -25.45
C ASN A 16 15.79 -19.08 -25.01
N ALA A 17 14.64 -19.37 -25.58
CA ALA A 17 13.37 -18.66 -25.27
C ALA A 17 13.04 -18.67 -23.79
N SER A 18 13.31 -19.79 -23.10
CA SER A 18 13.07 -19.94 -21.65
C SER A 18 13.94 -19.05 -20.75
N HIS A 19 15.00 -18.44 -21.30
CA HIS A 19 15.86 -17.52 -20.54
C HIS A 19 15.37 -16.05 -20.61
N PHE A 20 14.34 -15.77 -21.41
CA PHE A 20 13.84 -14.44 -21.63
C PHE A 20 12.37 -14.35 -21.19
N ASP A 21 12.11 -14.09 -19.91
CA ASP A 21 10.76 -14.01 -19.32
C ASP A 21 9.86 -12.95 -19.98
N PHE A 22 10.44 -11.99 -20.70
CA PHE A 22 9.73 -10.93 -21.43
C PHE A 22 9.30 -11.34 -22.85
N LEU A 23 9.82 -12.45 -23.40
CA LEU A 23 9.48 -12.96 -24.72
C LEU A 23 8.30 -13.92 -24.62
N THR A 24 7.10 -13.40 -24.91
CA THR A 24 5.90 -14.25 -25.00
C THR A 24 6.01 -15.23 -26.16
N GLU A 25 5.32 -16.35 -26.08
CA GLU A 25 5.27 -17.37 -27.15
C GLU A 25 4.84 -16.76 -28.49
N ASP A 26 3.82 -15.88 -28.48
CA ASP A 26 3.33 -15.17 -29.65
C ASP A 26 4.42 -14.25 -30.27
N ALA A 27 5.21 -13.56 -29.46
CA ALA A 27 6.31 -12.73 -29.93
C ALA A 27 7.43 -13.56 -30.57
N GLN A 28 7.71 -14.75 -30.03
CA GLN A 28 8.70 -15.67 -30.60
C GLN A 28 8.26 -16.19 -31.96
N ILE A 29 6.98 -16.62 -32.07
CA ILE A 29 6.40 -17.08 -33.35
C ILE A 29 6.42 -15.97 -34.40
N ALA A 30 5.98 -14.75 -34.02
CA ALA A 30 6.00 -13.61 -34.94
C ALA A 30 7.41 -13.27 -35.42
N THR A 31 8.41 -13.24 -34.51
CA THR A 31 9.82 -13.00 -34.87
C THR A 31 10.33 -14.05 -35.82
N GLY A 32 10.08 -15.33 -35.57
CA GLY A 32 10.47 -16.44 -36.44
C GLY A 32 9.83 -16.31 -37.84
N ALA A 33 8.53 -15.97 -37.91
CA ALA A 33 7.81 -15.78 -39.15
C ALA A 33 8.39 -14.63 -39.99
N PHE A 34 8.67 -13.46 -39.37
CA PHE A 34 9.25 -12.31 -40.08
C PHE A 34 10.69 -12.55 -40.52
N LEU A 35 11.47 -13.29 -39.75
CA LEU A 35 12.80 -13.72 -40.19
C LEU A 35 12.73 -14.65 -41.42
N ALA A 36 11.77 -15.57 -41.48
CA ALA A 36 11.53 -16.42 -42.63
C ALA A 36 11.11 -15.60 -43.87
N LEU A 37 10.20 -14.63 -43.71
CA LEU A 37 9.82 -13.69 -44.78
C LEU A 37 11.02 -12.86 -45.26
N GLY A 38 11.91 -12.44 -44.34
CA GLY A 38 13.17 -11.78 -44.70
C GLY A 38 14.09 -12.66 -45.57
N ILE A 39 14.18 -13.95 -45.29
CA ILE A 39 14.95 -14.92 -46.12
C ILE A 39 14.32 -15.01 -47.51
N LEU A 40 13.00 -15.08 -47.63
CA LEU A 40 12.31 -15.09 -48.92
C LEU A 40 12.56 -13.79 -49.70
N PHE A 41 12.56 -12.65 -49.04
CA PHE A 41 12.87 -11.37 -49.64
C PHE A 41 14.28 -11.33 -50.21
N ILE A 42 15.28 -11.85 -49.48
CA ILE A 42 16.66 -11.99 -49.98
C ILE A 42 16.69 -12.85 -51.27
N GLY A 43 15.90 -13.94 -51.26
CA GLY A 43 15.75 -14.79 -52.47
C GLY A 43 15.20 -14.04 -53.67
N PHE A 44 14.17 -13.21 -53.48
CA PHE A 44 13.59 -12.38 -54.58
C PHE A 44 14.58 -11.34 -55.10
N ILE A 45 15.38 -10.72 -54.25
CA ILE A 45 16.45 -9.81 -54.69
C ILE A 45 17.52 -10.58 -55.47
N TYR A 46 17.97 -11.72 -54.96
CA TYR A 46 19.01 -12.51 -55.61
C TYR A 46 18.62 -12.97 -57.02
N HIS A 47 17.34 -13.35 -57.20
CA HIS A 47 16.78 -13.72 -58.52
C HIS A 47 16.26 -12.54 -59.31
N GLN A 48 16.53 -11.29 -58.94
CA GLN A 48 16.08 -10.05 -59.60
C GLN A 48 14.57 -10.04 -59.92
N HIS A 49 13.75 -10.61 -59.01
CA HIS A 49 12.32 -10.74 -59.24
C HIS A 49 11.61 -9.39 -59.09
N SER A 50 10.76 -9.04 -60.07
CA SER A 50 10.04 -7.76 -60.09
C SER A 50 9.13 -7.53 -58.88
N PHE A 51 8.75 -8.60 -58.24
CA PHE A 51 7.92 -8.56 -57.01
C PHE A 51 8.70 -8.24 -55.71
N ALA A 52 10.03 -8.13 -55.75
CA ALA A 52 10.84 -7.93 -54.55
C ALA A 52 10.45 -6.64 -53.79
N ALA A 53 10.28 -5.51 -54.50
CA ALA A 53 9.93 -4.25 -53.83
C ALA A 53 8.53 -4.25 -53.22
N PRO A 54 7.44 -4.62 -53.92
CA PRO A 54 6.13 -4.69 -53.31
C PRO A 54 6.05 -5.70 -52.16
N PHE A 55 6.75 -6.83 -52.26
CA PHE A 55 6.84 -7.81 -51.19
C PHE A 55 7.51 -7.22 -49.93
N PHE A 56 8.59 -6.47 -50.11
CA PHE A 56 9.26 -5.79 -49.01
C PHE A 56 8.33 -4.84 -48.23
N TYR A 57 7.61 -3.98 -48.95
CA TYR A 57 6.65 -3.07 -48.33
C TYR A 57 5.53 -3.81 -47.60
N LEU A 58 4.99 -4.87 -48.19
CA LEU A 58 3.98 -5.71 -47.55
C LEU A 58 4.49 -6.33 -46.28
N VAL A 59 5.72 -6.84 -46.26
CA VAL A 59 6.32 -7.47 -45.04
C VAL A 59 6.50 -6.43 -43.95
N ILE A 60 6.98 -5.21 -44.28
CA ILE A 60 7.11 -4.13 -43.27
C ILE A 60 5.75 -3.72 -42.72
N GLU A 61 4.74 -3.56 -43.57
CA GLU A 61 3.39 -3.20 -43.07
C GLU A 61 2.82 -4.27 -42.13
N LEU A 62 2.97 -5.54 -42.51
CA LEU A 62 2.54 -6.65 -41.65
C LEU A 62 3.31 -6.70 -40.33
N GLU A 63 4.63 -6.49 -40.36
CA GLU A 63 5.47 -6.45 -39.14
C GLU A 63 5.03 -5.32 -38.21
N LEU A 64 4.80 -4.13 -38.73
CA LEU A 64 4.33 -2.99 -37.95
C LEU A 64 2.97 -3.27 -37.31
N ILE A 65 2.02 -3.87 -38.06
CA ILE A 65 0.70 -4.21 -37.54
C ILE A 65 0.81 -5.28 -36.45
N VAL A 66 1.53 -6.37 -36.72
CA VAL A 66 1.69 -7.46 -35.76
C VAL A 66 2.40 -6.98 -34.47
N ASN A 67 3.49 -6.22 -34.65
CA ASN A 67 4.21 -5.66 -33.50
C ASN A 67 3.34 -4.70 -32.67
N LEU A 68 2.53 -3.85 -33.34
CA LEU A 68 1.57 -2.98 -32.68
C LEU A 68 0.52 -3.79 -31.87
N VAL A 69 -0.06 -4.84 -32.47
CA VAL A 69 -1.05 -5.69 -31.82
C VAL A 69 -0.46 -6.41 -30.62
N LEU A 70 0.74 -7.01 -30.76
CA LEU A 70 1.41 -7.70 -29.67
C LEU A 70 1.80 -6.72 -28.54
N SER A 71 2.33 -5.55 -28.89
CA SER A 71 2.72 -4.54 -27.90
C SER A 71 1.52 -3.98 -27.14
N LEU A 72 0.44 -3.66 -27.86
CA LEU A 72 -0.79 -3.18 -27.22
C LEU A 72 -1.52 -4.30 -26.45
N GLY A 73 -1.52 -5.53 -26.97
CA GLY A 73 -2.15 -6.67 -26.32
C GLY A 73 -1.55 -7.01 -24.94
N ASN A 74 -0.28 -6.69 -24.74
CA ASN A 74 0.41 -6.90 -23.46
C ASN A 74 0.20 -5.76 -22.44
N LEU A 75 -0.46 -4.67 -22.82
CA LEU A 75 -0.79 -3.61 -21.88
C LEU A 75 -2.00 -4.02 -21.04
N ALA A 76 -1.89 -3.81 -19.75
CA ALA A 76 -3.00 -4.03 -18.82
C ALA A 76 -4.06 -2.92 -18.97
N TYR A 77 -5.01 -3.12 -19.87
CA TYR A 77 -6.12 -2.19 -20.05
C TYR A 77 -7.20 -2.44 -19.01
N GLN A 78 -7.64 -1.36 -18.37
CA GLN A 78 -8.86 -1.38 -17.56
C GLN A 78 -10.07 -1.09 -18.47
N LYS A 79 -11.18 -1.81 -18.27
CA LYS A 79 -12.44 -1.49 -18.94
C LYS A 79 -12.91 -0.10 -18.52
N ASN A 80 -13.34 0.71 -19.48
CA ASN A 80 -13.82 2.07 -19.24
C ASN A 80 -14.98 2.12 -18.23
N SER A 81 -15.89 1.13 -18.27
CA SER A 81 -16.97 0.99 -17.29
C SER A 81 -16.45 0.81 -15.87
N ASP A 82 -15.39 0.03 -15.66
CA ASP A 82 -14.84 -0.24 -14.34
C ASP A 82 -14.11 1.02 -13.80
N TYR A 83 -13.40 1.71 -14.67
CA TYR A 83 -12.77 3.00 -14.35
C TYR A 83 -13.82 4.05 -13.94
N GLN A 84 -14.87 4.20 -14.75
CA GLN A 84 -15.95 5.17 -14.48
C GLN A 84 -16.71 4.82 -13.20
N ASN A 85 -17.05 3.54 -12.98
CA ASN A 85 -17.71 3.09 -11.77
C ASN A 85 -16.87 3.37 -10.52
N PHE A 86 -15.58 3.04 -10.57
CA PHE A 86 -14.65 3.33 -9.48
C PHE A 86 -14.61 4.83 -9.17
N THR A 87 -14.29 5.63 -10.19
CA THR A 87 -14.11 7.08 -10.04
C THR A 87 -15.39 7.76 -9.57
N THR A 88 -16.55 7.39 -10.12
CA THR A 88 -17.84 7.94 -9.71
C THR A 88 -18.16 7.63 -8.25
N ASN A 89 -18.04 6.37 -7.83
CA ASN A 89 -18.35 5.97 -6.45
C ASN A 89 -17.42 6.66 -5.44
N VAL A 90 -16.11 6.69 -5.71
CA VAL A 90 -15.14 7.35 -4.83
C VAL A 90 -15.38 8.85 -4.79
N SER A 91 -15.56 9.51 -5.94
CA SER A 91 -15.79 10.96 -6.00
C SER A 91 -17.07 11.38 -5.30
N GLN A 92 -18.16 10.61 -5.42
CA GLN A 92 -19.41 10.90 -4.70
C GLN A 92 -19.23 10.84 -3.18
N ALA A 93 -18.49 9.85 -2.69
CA ALA A 93 -18.22 9.73 -1.26
C ALA A 93 -17.31 10.84 -0.74
N VAL A 94 -16.28 11.19 -1.49
CA VAL A 94 -15.38 12.32 -1.19
C VAL A 94 -16.14 13.64 -1.19
N GLN A 95 -16.97 13.88 -2.21
CA GLN A 95 -17.80 15.09 -2.31
C GLN A 95 -18.76 15.22 -1.12
N TYR A 96 -19.39 14.11 -0.71
CA TYR A 96 -20.22 14.10 0.49
C TYR A 96 -19.41 14.49 1.74
N ALA A 97 -18.23 13.92 1.94
CA ALA A 97 -17.37 14.27 3.08
C ALA A 97 -17.02 15.77 3.08
N ASN A 98 -16.61 16.32 1.93
CA ASN A 98 -16.24 17.73 1.78
C ASN A 98 -17.42 18.69 2.01
N GLN A 99 -18.64 18.29 1.67
CA GLN A 99 -19.84 19.09 1.93
C GLN A 99 -20.22 19.15 3.42
N HIS A 100 -19.90 18.10 4.18
CA HIS A 100 -20.29 17.97 5.59
C HIS A 100 -19.13 18.26 6.57
N ASP A 101 -17.93 18.47 6.07
CA ASP A 101 -16.76 18.74 6.90
C ASP A 101 -15.79 19.72 6.20
N SER A 102 -15.68 20.91 6.75
CA SER A 102 -14.77 21.97 6.27
C SER A 102 -13.36 21.87 6.86
N GLY A 103 -13.06 20.82 7.61
CA GLY A 103 -11.73 20.59 8.18
C GLY A 103 -10.68 20.30 7.12
N PHE A 104 -9.42 20.42 7.51
CA PHE A 104 -8.29 20.00 6.68
C PHE A 104 -7.80 18.63 7.16
N TYR A 105 -8.09 17.60 6.37
CA TYR A 105 -7.91 16.20 6.73
C TYR A 105 -7.51 15.35 5.52
N ARG A 106 -7.12 14.10 5.77
CA ARG A 106 -6.95 13.07 4.75
C ARG A 106 -8.14 12.12 4.70
N THR A 107 -8.38 11.62 3.51
CA THR A 107 -9.27 10.47 3.23
C THR A 107 -8.43 9.32 2.72
N GLU A 108 -8.73 8.09 3.14
CA GLU A 108 -8.10 6.89 2.65
C GLU A 108 -9.13 5.81 2.32
N LYS A 109 -8.68 4.72 1.76
CA LYS A 109 -9.50 3.57 1.37
C LYS A 109 -8.77 2.26 1.63
N THR A 110 -9.50 1.16 1.79
CA THR A 110 -8.92 -0.17 2.00
C THR A 110 -8.79 -0.98 0.71
N PHE A 111 -9.34 -0.50 -0.37
CA PHE A 111 -9.28 -1.11 -1.71
C PHE A 111 -8.43 -0.25 -2.65
N TYR A 112 -8.04 -0.83 -3.78
CA TYR A 112 -6.99 -0.26 -4.58
C TYR A 112 -7.28 -0.31 -6.07
N ARG A 113 -6.90 0.73 -6.79
CA ARG A 113 -6.78 0.78 -8.24
C ARG A 113 -5.39 1.31 -8.63
N SER A 114 -4.96 2.41 -7.99
CA SER A 114 -3.69 3.08 -8.25
C SER A 114 -3.23 3.80 -6.99
N ASP A 115 -1.91 3.99 -6.84
CA ASP A 115 -1.32 4.81 -5.77
C ASP A 115 -1.77 6.27 -5.88
N ASP A 116 -2.16 6.72 -7.10
CA ASP A 116 -2.58 8.08 -7.38
C ASP A 116 -4.10 8.27 -7.42
N ASP A 117 -4.87 7.33 -6.90
CA ASP A 117 -6.33 7.50 -6.75
C ASP A 117 -6.74 8.81 -6.05
N PRO A 118 -5.98 9.36 -5.07
CA PRO A 118 -6.27 10.68 -4.51
C PRO A 118 -6.36 11.80 -5.55
N PHE A 119 -5.47 11.81 -6.54
CA PHE A 119 -5.49 12.80 -7.62
C PHE A 119 -6.69 12.61 -8.54
N SER A 120 -7.01 11.36 -8.90
CA SER A 120 -8.10 11.08 -9.83
C SER A 120 -9.49 11.36 -9.23
N ALA A 121 -9.65 11.22 -7.91
CA ALA A 121 -10.91 11.43 -7.19
C ALA A 121 -10.98 12.75 -6.40
N GLY A 122 -9.93 13.55 -6.42
CA GLY A 122 -9.90 14.92 -5.87
C GLY A 122 -9.93 14.98 -4.34
N TYR A 123 -9.16 14.15 -3.64
CA TYR A 123 -9.03 14.20 -2.18
C TYR A 123 -7.57 14.20 -1.71
N TYR A 124 -7.32 14.64 -0.49
CA TYR A 124 -6.01 14.51 0.14
C TYR A 124 -5.88 13.10 0.71
N GLY A 125 -5.04 12.29 0.08
CA GLY A 125 -4.68 10.94 0.55
C GLY A 125 -3.28 10.88 1.14
N LEU A 126 -2.91 9.70 1.65
CA LEU A 126 -1.55 9.37 2.02
C LEU A 126 -0.84 8.70 0.84
N SER A 127 -1.55 7.80 0.12
CA SER A 127 -0.99 7.05 -1.00
C SER A 127 -0.58 7.96 -2.16
N ASN A 128 0.60 7.71 -2.73
CA ASN A 128 1.17 8.52 -3.81
C ASN A 128 2.19 7.73 -4.62
N PHE A 129 2.20 7.96 -5.93
CA PHE A 129 3.30 7.57 -6.83
C PHE A 129 3.91 8.83 -7.44
N ASN A 130 5.22 8.98 -7.30
CA ASN A 130 5.94 10.10 -7.89
C ASN A 130 7.40 9.75 -8.17
N SER A 131 7.83 9.80 -9.42
CA SER A 131 9.21 9.49 -9.83
C SER A 131 10.27 10.39 -9.19
N ILE A 132 9.88 11.53 -8.60
CA ILE A 132 10.75 12.47 -7.87
C ILE A 132 10.33 12.58 -6.39
N SER A 133 9.98 11.46 -5.77
CA SER A 133 9.58 11.43 -4.35
C SER A 133 10.68 11.94 -3.43
N ASP A 134 10.30 12.71 -2.39
CA ASP A 134 11.24 13.16 -1.37
C ASP A 134 11.64 11.96 -0.47
N GLN A 135 12.94 11.67 -0.43
CA GLN A 135 13.52 10.58 0.36
C GLN A 135 13.18 10.69 1.86
N LYS A 136 13.03 11.91 2.39
CA LYS A 136 12.64 12.11 3.80
C LYS A 136 11.20 11.64 4.06
N VAL A 137 10.31 11.88 3.11
CA VAL A 137 8.93 11.38 3.20
C VAL A 137 8.91 9.86 3.12
N LEU A 138 9.64 9.28 2.16
CA LEU A 138 9.75 7.82 2.04
C LEU A 138 10.32 7.19 3.31
N ASN A 139 11.38 7.76 3.89
CA ASN A 139 11.97 7.28 5.14
C ASN A 139 10.98 7.34 6.31
N LEU A 140 10.22 8.44 6.44
CA LEU A 140 9.21 8.53 7.49
C LEU A 140 8.12 7.47 7.33
N ILE A 141 7.58 7.34 6.13
CA ILE A 141 6.53 6.37 5.78
C ILE A 141 7.03 4.95 6.09
N ASN A 142 8.25 4.64 5.66
CA ASN A 142 8.92 3.38 5.96
C ASN A 142 9.07 3.12 7.47
N ASN A 143 9.59 4.10 8.21
CA ASN A 143 9.79 3.99 9.67
C ASN A 143 8.47 3.81 10.44
N LEU A 144 7.36 4.23 9.88
CA LEU A 144 6.02 4.03 10.46
C LEU A 144 5.39 2.69 10.04
N GLY A 145 6.05 1.91 9.18
CA GLY A 145 5.61 0.57 8.75
C GLY A 145 4.65 0.56 7.58
N PHE A 146 4.54 1.66 6.85
CA PHE A 146 3.77 1.72 5.62
C PHE A 146 4.52 1.11 4.45
N LEU A 147 3.81 0.45 3.57
CA LEU A 147 4.36 -0.10 2.36
C LEU A 147 4.81 1.01 1.40
N ASN A 148 6.07 0.99 1.00
CA ASN A 148 6.67 1.94 0.08
C ASN A 148 7.71 1.28 -0.82
N ASN A 149 8.13 2.00 -1.84
CA ASN A 149 9.30 1.72 -2.65
C ASN A 149 10.05 3.05 -2.96
N SER A 150 10.97 3.04 -3.92
CA SER A 150 11.77 4.21 -4.26
C SER A 150 10.97 5.41 -4.77
N ASN A 151 9.73 5.20 -5.24
CA ASN A 151 8.93 6.23 -5.91
C ASN A 151 7.44 6.19 -5.56
N SER A 152 7.00 5.30 -4.69
CA SER A 152 5.60 5.24 -4.25
C SER A 152 5.47 4.78 -2.80
N TYR A 153 4.36 5.13 -2.19
CA TYR A 153 3.94 4.65 -0.88
C TYR A 153 2.43 4.59 -0.78
N THR A 154 1.95 3.74 0.11
CA THR A 154 0.53 3.49 0.31
C THR A 154 0.19 3.49 1.79
N ASN A 155 -1.11 3.46 2.12
CA ASN A 155 -1.57 3.32 3.50
C ASN A 155 -1.58 1.87 4.03
N PHE A 156 -0.96 0.92 3.30
CA PHE A 156 -0.74 -0.43 3.80
C PHE A 156 0.18 -0.42 5.02
N GLY A 157 -0.11 -1.22 6.02
CA GLY A 157 0.64 -1.25 7.27
C GLY A 157 0.24 -0.16 8.26
N GLY A 158 -0.72 0.71 7.91
CA GLY A 158 -1.28 1.70 8.81
C GLY A 158 -2.02 1.05 9.99
N THR A 159 -2.10 1.79 11.10
CA THR A 159 -2.81 1.43 12.32
C THR A 159 -3.75 2.58 12.72
N THR A 160 -4.69 2.34 13.62
CA THR A 160 -5.50 3.42 14.21
C THR A 160 -4.64 4.55 14.78
N LEU A 161 -3.48 4.23 15.35
CA LEU A 161 -2.54 5.24 15.84
C LEU A 161 -2.00 6.14 14.71
N THR A 162 -1.58 5.55 13.61
CA THR A 162 -1.08 6.32 12.46
C THR A 162 -2.19 7.10 11.76
N ASP A 163 -3.40 6.56 11.70
CA ASP A 163 -4.55 7.26 11.17
C ASP A 163 -4.85 8.53 11.95
N ASP A 164 -4.85 8.41 13.29
CA ASP A 164 -5.07 9.56 14.18
C ASP A 164 -4.02 10.64 13.96
N LEU A 165 -2.74 10.26 13.99
CA LEU A 165 -1.63 11.22 13.92
C LEU A 165 -1.46 11.84 12.54
N LEU A 166 -1.70 11.07 11.47
CA LEU A 166 -1.56 11.54 10.09
C LEU A 166 -2.83 12.24 9.56
N GLY A 167 -3.85 12.36 10.42
CA GLY A 167 -5.07 13.07 10.08
C GLY A 167 -5.94 12.36 9.05
N ILE A 168 -5.92 11.01 9.03
CA ILE A 168 -6.81 10.20 8.19
C ILE A 168 -8.18 10.17 8.88
N LYS A 169 -9.06 11.06 8.43
CA LYS A 169 -10.35 11.30 9.07
C LYS A 169 -11.49 10.49 8.45
N TYR A 170 -11.39 10.21 7.18
CA TYR A 170 -12.38 9.41 6.47
C TYR A 170 -11.74 8.19 5.84
N TYR A 171 -12.48 7.09 5.88
CA TYR A 171 -12.16 5.87 5.14
C TYR A 171 -13.30 5.48 4.23
N LEU A 172 -12.93 5.03 3.04
CA LEU A 172 -13.81 4.35 2.11
C LEU A 172 -13.58 2.85 2.26
N LEU A 173 -14.62 2.14 2.62
CA LEU A 173 -14.61 0.69 2.76
C LEU A 173 -15.51 0.08 1.67
N PRO A 174 -15.12 -1.03 1.04
CA PRO A 174 -16.01 -1.74 0.14
C PRO A 174 -17.14 -2.38 0.93
N ASN A 175 -18.34 -2.50 0.33
CA ASN A 175 -19.43 -3.24 0.95
C ASN A 175 -19.19 -4.76 0.88
N ASP A 176 -19.97 -5.55 1.66
CA ASP A 176 -19.75 -7.00 1.83
C ASP A 176 -19.90 -7.83 0.55
N GLU A 177 -20.58 -7.31 -0.47
CA GLU A 177 -20.69 -7.98 -1.77
C GLU A 177 -19.33 -8.14 -2.46
N ILE A 178 -18.35 -7.34 -2.07
CA ILE A 178 -16.99 -7.38 -2.60
C ILE A 178 -16.15 -8.45 -1.88
N THR A 179 -16.49 -8.79 -0.66
CA THR A 179 -15.71 -9.73 0.19
C THR A 179 -16.00 -11.18 -0.10
N THR A 180 -17.07 -11.50 -0.85
CA THR A 180 -17.46 -12.88 -1.13
C THR A 180 -16.88 -13.39 -2.45
N ILE A 181 -15.65 -13.90 -2.42
CA ILE A 181 -15.07 -14.78 -3.47
C ILE A 181 -15.88 -16.11 -3.58
N LYS A 182 -17.02 -16.25 -2.95
CA LYS A 182 -17.82 -17.49 -2.94
C LYS A 182 -18.50 -17.82 -4.27
N SER A 183 -18.49 -16.94 -5.25
CA SER A 183 -19.29 -17.15 -6.47
C SER A 183 -18.51 -17.12 -7.80
N GLY A 184 -17.16 -17.13 -7.79
CA GLY A 184 -16.37 -17.04 -9.01
C GLY A 184 -16.52 -15.70 -9.77
N LYS A 185 -17.20 -14.73 -9.18
CA LYS A 185 -17.28 -13.36 -9.73
C LYS A 185 -16.01 -12.61 -9.36
N GLN A 186 -15.39 -12.04 -10.37
CA GLN A 186 -14.21 -11.20 -10.20
C GLN A 186 -14.54 -10.01 -9.29
N MET A 187 -13.75 -9.77 -8.25
CA MET A 187 -13.94 -8.61 -7.38
C MET A 187 -13.81 -7.32 -8.19
N LYS A 188 -14.74 -6.39 -8.03
CA LYS A 188 -14.67 -5.07 -8.67
C LYS A 188 -13.53 -4.20 -8.11
N TYR A 189 -13.08 -4.47 -6.88
CA TYR A 189 -12.00 -3.77 -6.20
C TYR A 189 -11.09 -4.77 -5.52
N ASP A 190 -9.78 -4.61 -5.67
CA ASP A 190 -8.83 -5.39 -4.90
C ASP A 190 -8.78 -4.82 -3.47
N ASN A 191 -9.30 -5.59 -2.50
CA ASN A 191 -9.23 -5.22 -1.08
C ASN A 191 -7.85 -5.64 -0.52
N SER A 192 -6.83 -4.97 -0.97
CA SER A 192 -5.44 -5.29 -0.72
C SER A 192 -4.96 -4.84 0.67
N ASN A 193 -5.65 -3.89 1.30
CA ASN A 193 -5.32 -3.41 2.64
C ASN A 193 -6.29 -3.98 3.68
N HIS A 194 -5.87 -5.03 4.37
CA HIS A 194 -6.68 -5.68 5.41
C HIS A 194 -6.72 -4.81 6.68
N ARG A 195 -7.71 -3.91 6.76
CA ARG A 195 -7.93 -2.95 7.83
C ARG A 195 -9.29 -3.18 8.49
N VAL A 196 -9.39 -4.28 9.26
CA VAL A 196 -10.61 -4.59 10.02
C VAL A 196 -10.90 -3.50 11.06
N ASP A 197 -9.85 -2.92 11.65
CA ASP A 197 -9.95 -1.82 12.60
C ASP A 197 -10.55 -0.53 12.00
N ALA A 198 -10.46 -0.32 10.70
CA ALA A 198 -11.12 0.81 10.05
C ALA A 198 -12.65 0.66 9.98
N SER A 199 -13.18 -0.56 10.05
CA SER A 199 -14.63 -0.78 10.13
C SER A 199 -15.26 -0.37 11.46
N ASP A 200 -14.45 -0.16 12.50
CA ASP A 200 -14.90 0.34 13.81
C ASP A 200 -15.14 1.85 13.81
N TYR A 201 -14.70 2.55 12.76
CA TYR A 201 -14.96 3.97 12.62
C TYR A 201 -16.45 4.25 12.39
N HIS A 202 -16.88 5.45 12.73
CA HIS A 202 -18.29 5.84 12.72
C HIS A 202 -18.86 5.95 11.31
N LEU A 203 -19.82 5.09 10.96
CA LEU A 203 -20.49 5.11 9.67
C LEU A 203 -21.16 6.48 9.42
N GLN A 204 -20.83 7.10 8.29
CA GLN A 204 -21.40 8.37 7.85
C GLN A 204 -22.48 8.17 6.79
N LYS A 205 -22.19 7.37 5.78
CA LYS A 205 -23.10 7.15 4.68
C LYS A 205 -22.77 5.87 3.90
N HIS A 206 -23.82 5.28 3.34
CA HIS A 206 -23.79 4.18 2.41
C HIS A 206 -23.88 4.69 0.98
N PHE A 207 -22.98 4.26 0.14
CA PHE A 207 -23.04 4.43 -1.32
C PHE A 207 -23.25 3.06 -1.96
N ALA A 208 -23.57 3.01 -3.24
CA ALA A 208 -23.93 1.75 -3.92
C ALA A 208 -22.95 0.59 -3.68
N GLN A 209 -21.66 0.88 -3.60
CA GLN A 209 -20.60 -0.13 -3.44
C GLN A 209 -19.63 0.17 -2.29
N LEU A 210 -19.81 1.28 -1.58
CA LEU A 210 -18.88 1.77 -0.59
C LEU A 210 -19.58 2.25 0.68
N TYR A 211 -18.90 2.09 1.81
CA TYR A 211 -19.20 2.76 3.05
C TYR A 211 -18.23 3.92 3.26
N LEU A 212 -18.74 5.07 3.63
CA LEU A 212 -17.94 6.17 4.15
C LEU A 212 -17.98 6.12 5.67
N VAL A 213 -16.84 5.91 6.30
CA VAL A 213 -16.70 5.92 7.76
C VAL A 213 -15.79 7.05 8.21
N LYS A 214 -15.97 7.52 9.44
CA LYS A 214 -15.25 8.67 10.01
C LYS A 214 -14.50 8.28 11.27
N ASN A 215 -13.20 8.53 11.27
CA ASN A 215 -12.35 8.50 12.44
C ASN A 215 -12.49 9.82 13.21
N ASN A 216 -13.20 9.79 14.32
CA ASN A 216 -13.40 10.98 15.17
C ASN A 216 -12.13 11.37 15.95
N ALA A 217 -11.16 10.47 16.10
CA ALA A 217 -9.90 10.72 16.78
C ALA A 217 -8.86 11.41 15.88
N ALA A 218 -9.01 11.35 14.56
CA ALA A 218 -8.05 11.96 13.62
C ALA A 218 -7.71 13.40 13.97
N LEU A 219 -6.41 13.71 14.05
CA LEU A 219 -5.90 15.06 14.24
C LEU A 219 -6.06 15.88 12.96
N PRO A 220 -6.18 17.21 13.07
CA PRO A 220 -6.04 18.05 11.87
C PRO A 220 -4.62 17.93 11.31
N LEU A 221 -4.43 18.19 10.02
CA LEU A 221 -3.10 18.13 9.40
C LEU A 221 -2.11 19.20 9.91
N LEU A 222 -2.64 20.21 10.61
CA LEU A 222 -1.89 21.22 11.34
C LEU A 222 -2.29 21.19 12.82
N PHE A 223 -1.33 21.24 13.71
CA PHE A 223 -1.57 21.25 15.15
C PHE A 223 -0.41 21.91 15.93
N LEU A 224 -0.67 22.29 17.17
CA LEU A 224 0.34 22.82 18.07
C LEU A 224 0.93 21.73 18.94
N THR A 225 2.25 21.70 19.07
CA THR A 225 2.96 20.76 19.92
C THR A 225 4.01 21.44 20.79
N SER A 226 4.55 20.75 21.78
CA SER A 226 5.61 21.31 22.63
C SER A 226 6.94 21.37 21.88
N GLN A 227 7.81 22.36 22.23
CA GLN A 227 9.10 22.53 21.57
C GLN A 227 10.04 21.31 21.63
N LYS A 228 9.82 20.38 22.54
CA LYS A 228 10.67 19.18 22.69
C LYS A 228 10.53 18.15 21.56
N THR A 229 9.63 18.39 20.62
CA THR A 229 9.28 17.44 19.54
C THR A 229 10.14 17.58 18.28
N GLN A 230 11.16 18.42 18.27
CA GLN A 230 11.88 18.80 17.06
C GLN A 230 12.76 17.71 16.42
N LYS A 231 13.03 16.61 17.11
CA LYS A 231 13.78 15.48 16.55
C LYS A 231 13.21 14.16 17.08
N ILE A 232 12.55 13.42 16.21
CA ILE A 232 12.17 12.03 16.49
C ILE A 232 13.29 11.16 15.89
N ASN A 233 13.94 10.39 16.75
CA ASN A 233 14.95 9.44 16.30
C ASN A 233 14.28 8.09 16.06
N PHE A 234 13.96 7.79 14.81
CA PHE A 234 13.37 6.52 14.41
C PHE A 234 14.43 5.42 14.33
N ASN A 235 13.99 4.19 14.61
CA ASN A 235 14.75 2.97 14.37
C ASN A 235 14.05 2.17 13.27
N SER A 236 14.70 1.96 12.15
CA SER A 236 14.11 1.28 10.98
C SER A 236 13.63 -0.15 11.24
N LEU A 237 14.11 -0.78 12.33
CA LEU A 237 13.74 -2.15 12.70
C LEU A 237 12.66 -2.23 13.80
N ASP A 238 12.07 -1.10 14.22
CA ASP A 238 11.13 -1.05 15.35
C ASP A 238 9.90 -0.21 15.01
N ILE A 239 8.99 -0.77 14.22
CA ILE A 239 7.80 -0.07 13.73
C ILE A 239 6.91 0.41 14.89
N THR A 240 6.58 -0.47 15.83
CA THR A 240 5.67 -0.14 16.95
C THR A 240 6.29 0.86 17.90
N GLY A 241 7.61 0.77 18.12
CA GLY A 241 8.37 1.77 18.86
C GLY A 241 8.41 3.12 18.14
N ASN A 242 8.57 3.13 16.82
CA ASN A 242 8.55 4.36 16.01
C ASN A 242 7.16 5.04 16.05
N GLN A 243 6.10 4.28 15.87
CA GLN A 243 4.72 4.82 16.01
C GLN A 243 4.48 5.36 17.42
N THR A 244 4.99 4.68 18.45
CA THR A 244 4.94 5.16 19.83
C THR A 244 5.72 6.45 20.02
N LYS A 245 6.96 6.53 19.52
CA LYS A 245 7.77 7.77 19.58
C LYS A 245 7.07 8.92 18.86
N PHE A 246 6.42 8.65 17.74
CA PHE A 246 5.66 9.66 17.02
C PHE A 246 4.48 10.17 17.86
N LEU A 247 3.68 9.27 18.46
CA LEU A 247 2.61 9.65 19.39
C LEU A 247 3.12 10.51 20.55
N GLN A 248 4.22 10.08 21.18
CA GLN A 248 4.81 10.78 22.31
C GLN A 248 5.34 12.16 21.91
N ALA A 249 5.97 12.26 20.75
CA ALA A 249 6.47 13.50 20.22
C ALA A 249 5.35 14.51 19.93
N VAL A 250 4.26 14.06 19.30
CA VAL A 250 3.12 14.91 18.95
C VAL A 250 2.36 15.35 20.19
N THR A 251 2.02 14.41 21.09
CA THR A 251 1.09 14.66 22.21
C THR A 251 1.75 15.04 23.52
N GLY A 252 3.06 14.82 23.65
CA GLY A 252 3.80 14.96 24.92
C GLY A 252 3.48 13.83 25.91
N SER A 253 2.72 12.82 25.54
CA SER A 253 2.40 11.66 26.38
C SER A 253 3.64 10.76 26.55
N LYS A 254 3.75 10.08 27.67
CA LYS A 254 4.78 9.03 27.91
C LYS A 254 4.23 7.61 27.78
N VAL A 255 3.03 7.48 27.23
CA VAL A 255 2.33 6.19 27.14
C VAL A 255 2.95 5.32 26.07
N GLN A 256 3.02 4.01 26.35
CA GLN A 256 3.33 2.94 25.40
C GLN A 256 2.01 2.27 25.01
N PRO A 257 1.45 2.58 23.84
CA PRO A 257 0.13 2.05 23.45
C PRO A 257 0.23 0.61 22.94
N PHE A 258 1.37 0.19 22.38
CA PHE A 258 1.58 -1.18 21.92
C PHE A 258 2.09 -2.07 23.05
N LYS A 259 1.59 -3.30 23.07
CA LYS A 259 2.07 -4.37 23.92
C LYS A 259 2.27 -5.63 23.08
N GLN A 260 3.47 -6.17 23.09
CA GLN A 260 3.72 -7.47 22.49
C GLN A 260 2.95 -8.56 23.24
N ILE A 261 2.33 -9.46 22.51
CA ILE A 261 1.65 -10.63 23.08
C ILE A 261 2.44 -11.89 22.78
N ASN A 262 2.25 -12.91 23.62
CA ASN A 262 2.90 -14.19 23.42
C ASN A 262 2.40 -14.85 22.13
N TRP A 263 3.28 -15.60 21.49
CA TRP A 263 2.95 -16.37 20.31
C TRP A 263 1.77 -17.30 20.59
N PRO A 264 0.73 -17.30 19.74
CA PRO A 264 -0.34 -18.27 19.83
C PRO A 264 0.18 -19.70 19.55
N LYS A 265 -0.45 -20.70 20.13
CA LYS A 265 -0.13 -22.10 19.79
C LYS A 265 -0.41 -22.36 18.32
N ALA A 266 0.59 -22.91 17.62
CA ALA A 266 0.49 -23.30 16.23
C ALA A 266 -0.06 -24.72 16.06
N LYS A 267 -0.98 -24.92 15.13
CA LYS A 267 -1.32 -26.22 14.56
C LYS A 267 -0.52 -26.41 13.28
N LEU A 268 0.27 -27.46 13.18
CA LEU A 268 1.13 -27.75 12.04
C LEU A 268 0.47 -28.83 11.15
N ILE A 269 0.37 -28.56 9.85
CA ILE A 269 -0.12 -29.50 8.83
C ILE A 269 0.99 -29.66 7.80
N ASN A 270 1.51 -30.87 7.64
CA ASN A 270 2.62 -31.19 6.73
C ASN A 270 3.88 -30.32 6.96
N VAL A 271 4.11 -29.92 8.21
CA VAL A 271 5.21 -29.05 8.65
C VAL A 271 5.83 -29.62 9.92
N THR A 272 7.14 -29.45 10.11
CA THR A 272 7.85 -29.69 11.38
C THR A 272 8.57 -28.43 11.82
N SER A 273 8.57 -28.15 13.14
CA SER A 273 9.50 -27.18 13.72
C SER A 273 10.88 -27.82 13.90
N MET A 274 11.94 -27.02 13.79
CA MET A 274 13.30 -27.48 14.10
C MET A 274 13.47 -27.69 15.62
N LYS A 275 14.24 -28.71 16.00
CA LYS A 275 14.39 -29.12 17.42
C LYS A 275 14.95 -28.01 18.32
N ASN A 276 15.77 -27.13 17.81
CA ASN A 276 16.46 -26.07 18.57
C ASN A 276 15.89 -24.67 18.36
N ASP A 277 14.96 -24.51 17.41
CA ASP A 277 14.33 -23.22 17.12
C ASP A 277 12.85 -23.42 16.81
N GLN A 278 12.00 -22.99 17.74
CA GLN A 278 10.54 -23.16 17.62
C GLN A 278 9.91 -22.31 16.51
N LEU A 279 10.64 -21.37 15.92
CA LEU A 279 10.16 -20.45 14.90
C LEU A 279 10.66 -20.80 13.49
N GLN A 280 11.54 -21.83 13.37
CA GLN A 280 11.97 -22.36 12.08
C GLN A 280 11.21 -23.62 11.72
N TYR A 281 10.67 -23.63 10.51
CA TYR A 281 9.76 -24.66 10.02
C TYR A 281 10.24 -25.27 8.71
N ASN A 282 10.07 -26.60 8.57
CA ASN A 282 10.36 -27.33 7.35
C ASN A 282 9.10 -28.05 6.87
N ARG A 283 8.84 -28.02 5.56
CA ARG A 283 7.85 -28.86 4.92
C ARG A 283 8.27 -30.32 5.01
N LYS A 284 7.34 -31.22 5.33
CA LYS A 284 7.59 -32.67 5.40
C LYS A 284 7.54 -33.34 4.03
N ASN A 285 6.51 -33.00 3.24
CA ASN A 285 6.26 -33.61 1.94
C ASN A 285 5.91 -32.48 0.95
N ASN A 286 6.71 -32.32 -0.10
CA ASN A 286 6.53 -31.28 -1.12
C ASN A 286 5.33 -31.51 -2.06
N LYS A 287 4.76 -32.74 -2.09
CA LYS A 287 3.55 -33.05 -2.85
C LYS A 287 2.25 -32.71 -2.11
N GLN A 288 2.35 -32.27 -0.86
CA GLN A 288 1.18 -31.93 -0.04
C GLN A 288 1.24 -30.48 0.43
N ILE A 289 0.06 -29.88 0.61
CA ILE A 289 -0.06 -28.53 1.15
C ILE A 289 0.51 -28.49 2.57
N ALA A 290 1.35 -27.49 2.85
CA ALA A 290 1.98 -27.29 4.13
C ALA A 290 1.45 -26.01 4.79
N ARG A 291 0.93 -26.09 6.03
CA ARG A 291 0.29 -24.97 6.72
C ARG A 291 0.73 -24.88 8.18
N ILE A 292 0.88 -23.62 8.64
CA ILE A 292 1.03 -23.25 10.04
C ILE A 292 -0.20 -22.41 10.40
N ILE A 293 -0.98 -22.86 11.38
CA ILE A 293 -2.24 -22.23 11.75
C ILE A 293 -2.15 -21.76 13.20
N PHE A 294 -2.14 -20.45 13.41
CA PHE A 294 -2.20 -19.82 14.72
C PHE A 294 -3.65 -19.51 15.07
N ASN A 295 -4.06 -19.90 16.27
CA ASN A 295 -5.37 -19.60 16.80
C ASN A 295 -5.22 -18.95 18.18
N PHE A 296 -5.88 -17.82 18.37
CA PHE A 296 -5.94 -17.17 19.68
C PHE A 296 -7.31 -16.49 19.89
N LYS A 297 -7.59 -16.17 21.15
CA LYS A 297 -8.78 -15.41 21.52
C LYS A 297 -8.33 -14.09 22.12
N PRO A 298 -8.63 -12.96 21.49
CA PRO A 298 -8.41 -11.64 22.08
C PRO A 298 -8.99 -11.53 23.49
N GLN A 299 -8.23 -10.99 24.42
CA GLN A 299 -8.68 -10.79 25.79
C GLN A 299 -9.35 -9.43 26.00
N THR A 300 -9.18 -8.53 25.05
CA THR A 300 -9.70 -7.16 25.07
C THR A 300 -10.32 -6.82 23.72
N ASP A 301 -11.06 -5.73 23.67
CA ASP A 301 -11.62 -5.17 22.43
C ASP A 301 -10.62 -4.30 21.65
N ASP A 302 -9.36 -4.34 22.04
CA ASP A 302 -8.27 -3.64 21.38
C ASP A 302 -8.01 -4.16 19.96
N SER A 303 -7.28 -3.39 19.15
CA SER A 303 -6.81 -3.84 17.84
C SER A 303 -5.57 -4.73 17.97
N TYR A 304 -5.56 -5.81 17.23
CA TYR A 304 -4.46 -6.79 17.20
C TYR A 304 -3.78 -6.76 15.85
N TYR A 305 -2.45 -6.86 15.86
CA TYR A 305 -1.61 -6.82 14.66
C TYR A 305 -0.58 -7.92 14.67
N ILE A 306 -0.16 -8.32 13.49
CA ILE A 306 1.05 -9.10 13.26
C ILE A 306 2.07 -8.21 12.55
N GLU A 307 3.29 -8.17 13.06
CA GLU A 307 4.43 -7.55 12.42
C GLU A 307 5.11 -8.60 11.55
N MET A 308 5.22 -8.33 10.27
CA MET A 308 5.77 -9.23 9.26
C MET A 308 7.07 -8.62 8.71
N PRO A 309 8.21 -9.34 8.80
CA PRO A 309 9.45 -8.93 8.12
C PRO A 309 9.26 -8.86 6.60
N GLY A 310 10.02 -7.99 5.94
CA GLY A 310 9.95 -7.81 4.49
C GLY A 310 10.35 -9.05 3.69
N GLU A 311 11.24 -9.88 4.24
CA GLU A 311 11.68 -11.12 3.59
C GLU A 311 10.60 -12.21 3.51
N ILE A 312 9.53 -12.08 4.31
CA ILE A 312 8.37 -12.98 4.24
C ILE A 312 7.32 -12.39 3.32
N ASP A 313 7.44 -12.69 2.05
CA ASP A 313 6.61 -12.20 0.97
C ASP A 313 5.65 -13.27 0.42
N ASP A 314 4.94 -12.94 -0.64
CA ASP A 314 4.02 -13.84 -1.34
C ASP A 314 4.75 -14.95 -2.12
N ASN A 315 6.08 -14.89 -2.32
CA ASN A 315 6.88 -16.00 -2.82
C ASN A 315 7.24 -17.01 -1.72
N ALA A 316 7.24 -16.57 -0.45
CA ALA A 316 7.53 -17.43 0.69
C ALA A 316 6.28 -18.14 1.23
N ILE A 317 5.18 -17.41 1.37
CA ILE A 317 3.93 -17.90 1.91
C ILE A 317 2.70 -17.29 1.23
N SER A 318 1.55 -17.95 1.36
CA SER A 318 0.23 -17.29 1.29
C SER A 318 -0.30 -17.14 2.72
N MET A 319 -0.87 -15.99 3.03
CA MET A 319 -1.42 -15.70 4.35
C MET A 319 -2.93 -15.46 4.30
N THR A 320 -3.64 -16.02 5.28
CA THR A 320 -5.05 -15.66 5.51
C THR A 320 -5.27 -15.26 6.96
N VAL A 321 -6.19 -14.32 7.18
CA VAL A 321 -6.70 -13.94 8.50
C VAL A 321 -8.20 -14.21 8.51
N ASN A 322 -8.68 -15.12 9.37
CA ASN A 322 -10.06 -15.58 9.42
C ASN A 322 -10.63 -16.03 8.05
N GLY A 323 -9.75 -16.57 7.20
CA GLY A 323 -10.08 -17.00 5.83
C GLY A 323 -10.01 -15.92 4.76
N ALA A 324 -9.84 -14.64 5.13
CA ALA A 324 -9.59 -13.57 4.17
C ALA A 324 -8.13 -13.60 3.72
N ASN A 325 -7.89 -13.57 2.41
CA ASN A 325 -6.54 -13.52 1.85
C ASN A 325 -5.88 -12.17 2.16
N ILE A 326 -4.61 -12.24 2.56
CA ILE A 326 -3.77 -11.06 2.82
C ILE A 326 -2.79 -10.92 1.66
N ASN A 327 -2.76 -9.76 1.05
CA ASN A 327 -1.76 -9.43 0.05
C ASN A 327 -0.40 -9.19 0.74
N LEU A 328 0.58 -10.04 0.44
CA LEU A 328 1.95 -9.95 0.96
C LEU A 328 2.92 -9.42 -0.10
N ALA A 329 2.43 -8.91 -1.23
CA ALA A 329 3.29 -8.37 -2.26
C ALA A 329 4.27 -7.37 -1.67
N VAL A 330 5.54 -7.60 -1.94
CA VAL A 330 6.65 -6.77 -1.46
C VAL A 330 6.89 -5.68 -2.47
N ARG A 331 6.90 -4.45 -2.00
CA ARG A 331 7.42 -3.33 -2.79
C ARG A 331 8.83 -2.97 -2.38
N ASP A 332 9.20 -3.18 -1.11
CA ASP A 332 10.59 -3.14 -0.62
C ASP A 332 10.71 -3.99 0.65
N GLN A 333 11.93 -4.35 1.05
CA GLN A 333 12.23 -5.30 2.14
C GLN A 333 11.88 -4.79 3.55
N ASN A 334 10.83 -3.99 3.68
CA ASN A 334 10.44 -3.39 4.94
C ASN A 334 9.46 -4.26 5.72
N ALA A 335 9.63 -4.30 7.02
CA ALA A 335 8.64 -4.87 7.90
C ALA A 335 7.32 -4.07 7.84
N ARG A 336 6.20 -4.72 8.07
CA ARG A 336 4.85 -4.13 8.02
C ARG A 336 3.95 -4.67 9.10
N LEU A 337 2.98 -3.87 9.51
CA LEU A 337 1.93 -4.31 10.41
C LEU A 337 0.69 -4.73 9.59
N ILE A 338 0.13 -5.89 9.92
CA ILE A 338 -1.12 -6.38 9.33
C ILE A 338 -2.14 -6.48 10.47
N ASN A 339 -3.28 -5.84 10.29
CA ASN A 339 -4.35 -5.90 11.28
C ASN A 339 -4.98 -7.30 11.29
N LEU A 340 -5.11 -7.91 12.45
CA LEU A 340 -5.69 -9.24 12.64
C LEU A 340 -7.17 -9.17 13.04
N GLY A 341 -7.57 -8.07 13.65
CA GLY A 341 -8.93 -7.84 14.12
C GLY A 341 -9.00 -6.77 15.19
N SER A 342 -10.19 -6.26 15.42
CA SER A 342 -10.55 -5.28 16.44
C SER A 342 -11.94 -5.59 16.95
N HIS A 343 -12.27 -5.23 18.21
CA HIS A 343 -13.56 -5.51 18.86
C HIS A 343 -13.99 -6.98 18.84
N GLN A 344 -13.01 -7.91 18.93
CA GLN A 344 -13.24 -9.35 18.84
C GLN A 344 -12.92 -10.08 20.16
N ARG A 345 -13.15 -9.45 21.29
CA ARG A 345 -12.93 -10.07 22.62
C ARG A 345 -13.65 -11.41 22.74
N GLY A 346 -12.89 -12.45 23.09
CA GLY A 346 -13.40 -13.80 23.27
C GLY A 346 -13.72 -14.56 21.98
N GLN A 347 -13.72 -13.91 20.82
CA GLN A 347 -13.88 -14.55 19.53
C GLN A 347 -12.58 -15.22 19.09
N ARG A 348 -12.67 -16.23 18.20
CA ARG A 348 -11.49 -16.91 17.69
C ARG A 348 -10.94 -16.15 16.50
N LEU A 349 -9.69 -15.69 16.60
CA LEU A 349 -8.87 -15.22 15.49
C LEU A 349 -8.00 -16.36 14.98
N GLN A 350 -7.95 -16.52 13.66
CA GLN A 350 -7.12 -17.51 13.00
C GLN A 350 -6.22 -16.86 11.97
N VAL A 351 -4.91 -17.06 12.10
CA VAL A 351 -3.91 -16.69 11.10
C VAL A 351 -3.34 -17.97 10.51
N THR A 352 -3.41 -18.11 9.20
CA THR A 352 -2.89 -19.28 8.49
C THR A 352 -1.79 -18.85 7.52
N PHE A 353 -0.63 -19.49 7.63
CA PHE A 353 0.44 -19.43 6.64
C PHE A 353 0.47 -20.74 5.85
N GLU A 354 0.32 -20.65 4.55
CA GLU A 354 0.55 -21.75 3.63
C GLU A 354 1.93 -21.57 3.00
N LEU A 355 2.82 -22.54 3.22
CA LEU A 355 4.21 -22.47 2.77
C LEU A 355 4.28 -22.67 1.26
N LYS A 356 4.94 -21.76 0.56
CA LYS A 356 5.33 -21.90 -0.84
C LYS A 356 6.76 -22.44 -0.98
N LYS A 357 7.63 -22.17 -0.01
CA LYS A 357 9.00 -22.69 0.10
C LYS A 357 9.05 -23.87 1.07
N ASP A 358 10.11 -24.68 0.97
CA ASP A 358 10.32 -25.84 1.84
C ASP A 358 10.77 -25.46 3.25
N LYS A 359 11.38 -24.30 3.41
CA LYS A 359 11.84 -23.75 4.70
C LYS A 359 11.24 -22.39 4.93
N LEU A 360 10.86 -22.11 6.17
CA LEU A 360 10.31 -20.83 6.60
C LEU A 360 10.85 -20.48 7.99
N ASP A 361 11.41 -19.29 8.11
CA ASP A 361 11.83 -18.69 9.37
C ASP A 361 10.83 -17.60 9.77
N LEU A 362 10.24 -17.74 10.95
CA LEU A 362 9.28 -16.79 11.53
C LEU A 362 9.87 -15.98 12.70
N SER A 363 11.17 -16.03 12.95
CA SER A 363 11.82 -15.39 14.12
C SER A 363 11.62 -13.89 14.17
N GLY A 364 11.47 -13.24 13.02
CA GLY A 364 11.20 -11.81 12.89
C GLY A 364 9.71 -11.42 13.01
N ILE A 365 8.80 -12.39 13.16
CA ILE A 365 7.37 -12.10 13.31
C ILE A 365 7.02 -11.81 14.76
N HIS A 366 6.25 -10.76 15.01
CA HIS A 366 5.75 -10.41 16.34
C HIS A 366 4.25 -10.16 16.32
N PHE A 367 3.58 -10.55 17.40
CA PHE A 367 2.16 -10.25 17.60
C PHE A 367 2.02 -9.10 18.59
N TRP A 368 1.19 -8.13 18.21
CA TRP A 368 1.01 -6.90 18.96
C TRP A 368 -0.46 -6.64 19.29
N ARG A 369 -0.68 -5.99 20.41
CA ARG A 369 -1.95 -5.41 20.83
C ARG A 369 -1.78 -3.89 20.95
N LEU A 370 -2.57 -3.11 20.27
CA LEU A 370 -2.68 -1.66 20.42
C LEU A 370 -3.84 -1.35 21.36
N ASN A 371 -3.56 -0.72 22.48
CA ASN A 371 -4.59 -0.28 23.43
C ASN A 371 -5.34 0.92 22.87
N THR A 372 -6.44 0.64 22.14
CA THR A 372 -7.23 1.64 21.41
C THR A 372 -7.89 2.64 22.34
N GLN A 373 -8.48 2.18 23.47
CA GLN A 373 -9.13 3.07 24.44
C GLN A 373 -8.14 4.09 25.03
N LYS A 374 -6.92 3.64 25.38
CA LYS A 374 -5.90 4.53 25.91
C LYS A 374 -5.38 5.50 24.88
N LEU A 375 -5.24 5.06 23.63
CA LEU A 375 -4.89 5.90 22.50
C LEU A 375 -5.94 7.01 22.32
N GLU A 376 -7.21 6.66 22.21
CA GLU A 376 -8.32 7.60 22.07
C GLU A 376 -8.34 8.66 23.16
N GLN A 377 -8.14 8.25 24.42
CA GLN A 377 -8.08 9.19 25.55
C GLN A 377 -6.93 10.21 25.39
N ILE A 378 -5.76 9.78 24.93
CA ILE A 378 -4.61 10.66 24.72
C ILE A 378 -4.90 11.64 23.58
N ILE A 379 -5.36 11.13 22.45
CA ILE A 379 -5.65 11.92 21.27
C ILE A 379 -6.78 12.92 21.54
N HIS A 380 -7.85 12.49 22.20
CA HIS A 380 -8.95 13.35 22.55
C HIS A 380 -8.51 14.53 23.46
N ARG A 381 -7.72 14.25 24.51
CA ARG A 381 -7.16 15.30 25.39
C ARG A 381 -6.24 16.26 24.65
N PHE A 382 -5.47 15.75 23.71
CA PHE A 382 -4.59 16.56 22.87
C PHE A 382 -5.40 17.44 21.92
N LYS A 383 -6.39 16.86 21.24
CA LYS A 383 -7.25 17.52 20.26
C LYS A 383 -8.09 18.66 20.86
N GLN A 384 -8.59 18.50 22.08
CA GLN A 384 -9.33 19.56 22.79
C GLN A 384 -8.54 20.85 23.01
N LYS A 385 -7.21 20.78 22.97
CA LYS A 385 -6.30 21.92 23.17
C LYS A 385 -5.84 22.55 21.85
N GLN A 386 -6.28 22.02 20.71
CA GLN A 386 -5.85 22.48 19.40
C GLN A 386 -6.71 23.64 18.90
N PRO A 387 -6.11 24.62 18.19
CA PRO A 387 -6.89 25.61 17.46
C PRO A 387 -7.65 24.92 16.32
N ASN A 388 -8.72 25.58 15.91
CA ASN A 388 -9.49 25.10 14.76
C ASN A 388 -8.86 25.58 13.47
N PHE A 389 -8.18 24.69 12.75
CA PHE A 389 -7.64 24.95 11.42
C PHE A 389 -8.67 24.58 10.36
N LYS A 390 -8.98 25.54 9.46
CA LYS A 390 -9.91 25.34 8.35
C LYS A 390 -9.19 25.62 7.03
N GLN A 391 -9.43 24.77 6.07
CA GLN A 391 -9.04 25.07 4.70
C GLN A 391 -10.04 26.04 4.09
N THR A 392 -9.57 27.20 3.63
CA THR A 392 -10.40 28.22 3.00
C THR A 392 -10.28 28.23 1.48
N SER A 393 -9.22 27.64 0.94
CA SER A 393 -9.02 27.34 -0.49
C SER A 393 -8.02 26.21 -0.65
N ALA A 394 -7.83 25.72 -1.86
CA ALA A 394 -6.85 24.65 -2.15
C ALA A 394 -5.44 24.94 -1.61
N LEU A 395 -5.06 26.22 -1.49
CA LEU A 395 -3.71 26.65 -1.11
C LEU A 395 -3.66 27.41 0.23
N ILE A 396 -4.80 27.64 0.90
CA ILE A 396 -4.85 28.50 2.09
C ILE A 396 -5.53 27.76 3.24
N ILE A 397 -4.80 27.60 4.33
CA ILE A 397 -5.31 27.10 5.60
C ILE A 397 -5.24 28.25 6.61
N LYS A 398 -6.34 28.51 7.29
CA LYS A 398 -6.44 29.56 8.32
C LYS A 398 -6.88 28.97 9.64
N SER A 399 -6.46 29.60 10.73
CA SER A 399 -7.04 29.37 12.05
C SER A 399 -7.67 30.63 12.61
N ASN A 400 -8.56 30.48 13.56
CA ASN A 400 -9.00 31.60 14.39
C ASN A 400 -7.82 32.12 15.22
N HIS A 401 -7.91 33.36 15.68
CA HIS A 401 -6.93 33.92 16.61
C HIS A 401 -6.87 33.05 17.89
N PHE A 402 -5.67 32.68 18.29
CA PHE A 402 -5.43 31.92 19.52
C PHE A 402 -4.17 32.42 20.21
N THR A 403 -4.14 32.33 21.54
CA THR A 403 -2.98 32.67 22.35
C THR A 403 -2.54 31.43 23.13
N THR A 404 -1.25 31.23 23.28
CA THR A 404 -0.68 30.15 24.08
C THR A 404 0.04 30.71 25.31
N LYS A 405 -0.20 30.12 26.48
CA LYS A 405 0.54 30.49 27.72
C LYS A 405 1.98 30.04 27.73
N LYS A 406 2.36 29.11 26.86
CA LYS A 406 3.72 28.57 26.71
C LYS A 406 4.12 28.61 25.25
N MET A 407 5.40 28.66 24.99
CA MET A 407 5.93 28.58 23.63
C MET A 407 5.57 27.21 23.05
N MET A 408 4.89 27.19 21.90
CA MET A 408 4.43 26.03 21.17
C MET A 408 5.02 26.07 19.76
N THR A 409 5.13 24.89 19.16
CA THR A 409 5.54 24.74 17.77
C THR A 409 4.33 24.40 16.94
N LEU A 410 4.10 25.11 15.83
CA LEU A 410 3.15 24.68 14.81
C LEU A 410 3.77 23.50 14.04
N ALA A 411 3.13 22.37 14.12
CA ALA A 411 3.52 21.16 13.42
C ALA A 411 2.54 20.81 12.32
N SER A 412 3.03 20.15 11.28
CA SER A 412 2.22 19.67 10.17
C SER A 412 2.59 18.22 9.83
N THR A 413 1.60 17.45 9.41
CA THR A 413 1.82 16.15 8.74
C THR A 413 1.86 16.27 7.22
N ILE A 414 1.85 17.49 6.69
CA ILE A 414 2.09 17.77 5.27
C ILE A 414 3.61 17.79 5.06
N PRO A 415 4.14 17.12 4.03
CA PRO A 415 5.57 17.15 3.74
C PRO A 415 6.11 18.57 3.61
N ASN A 416 7.29 18.80 4.17
CA ASN A 416 7.92 20.12 4.08
C ASN A 416 8.37 20.39 2.65
N ASN A 417 7.83 21.46 2.07
CA ASN A 417 8.16 21.93 0.75
C ASN A 417 8.59 23.40 0.84
N ILE A 418 9.54 23.80 0.03
CA ILE A 418 10.01 25.20 -0.05
C ILE A 418 8.92 26.20 -0.39
N ASN A 419 7.82 25.74 -0.98
CA ASN A 419 6.70 26.58 -1.44
C ASN A 419 5.68 26.92 -0.34
N TRP A 420 5.76 26.31 0.85
CA TRP A 420 4.88 26.66 1.95
C TRP A 420 5.34 27.93 2.66
N LEU A 421 4.42 28.89 2.85
CA LEU A 421 4.61 30.08 3.68
C LEU A 421 3.73 29.96 4.92
N VAL A 422 4.30 30.27 6.07
CA VAL A 422 3.56 30.38 7.32
C VAL A 422 3.49 31.86 7.71
N LEU A 423 2.27 32.36 7.91
CA LEU A 423 2.01 33.72 8.29
C LEU A 423 1.39 33.76 9.69
N ASP A 424 1.91 34.59 10.57
CA ASP A 424 1.29 34.96 11.84
C ASP A 424 0.93 36.45 11.80
N ASN A 425 -0.37 36.75 11.91
CA ASN A 425 -0.88 38.12 11.80
C ASN A 425 -0.34 38.89 10.57
N GLY A 426 -0.23 38.21 9.43
CA GLY A 426 0.28 38.76 8.17
C GLY A 426 1.81 38.84 8.06
N LYS A 427 2.56 38.46 9.10
CA LYS A 427 4.02 38.43 9.07
C LYS A 427 4.53 37.02 8.79
N ILE A 428 5.51 36.89 7.90
CA ILE A 428 6.16 35.61 7.60
C ILE A 428 6.91 35.11 8.84
N ILE A 429 6.56 33.90 9.30
CA ILE A 429 7.31 33.22 10.35
C ILE A 429 8.47 32.45 9.70
N ASN A 430 9.64 32.49 10.33
CA ASN A 430 10.78 31.70 9.88
C ASN A 430 10.47 30.20 9.98
N LYS A 431 10.59 29.48 8.86
CA LYS A 431 10.29 28.05 8.72
C LYS A 431 11.08 27.15 9.69
N ASN A 432 12.22 27.59 10.19
CA ASN A 432 13.03 26.85 11.18
C ASN A 432 12.36 26.68 12.55
N LYS A 433 11.22 27.33 12.78
CA LYS A 433 10.40 27.20 14.01
C LYS A 433 9.17 26.30 13.82
N THR A 434 8.93 25.78 12.63
CA THR A 434 7.82 24.88 12.35
C THR A 434 8.32 23.45 12.23
N LEU A 435 7.69 22.52 12.93
CA LEU A 435 7.96 21.11 12.78
C LEU A 435 7.20 20.64 11.53
N PHE A 436 7.86 20.72 10.39
CA PHE A 436 7.49 19.89 9.27
C PHE A 436 8.13 18.51 9.50
N MET A 437 7.46 17.44 9.10
CA MET A 437 8.01 16.09 9.21
C MET A 437 9.32 16.00 8.40
N ASN A 438 10.42 16.39 9.06
CA ASN A 438 11.76 16.07 8.64
C ASN A 438 12.16 14.81 9.39
N ALA A 439 11.99 13.65 8.75
CA ALA A 439 12.58 12.42 9.25
C ALA A 439 14.08 12.41 9.01
#